data_d1b9612a73a3310c3383ca4c9b95fdb2
#
_entry.id   d1b9612a73a3310c3383ca4c9b95fdb2
#
_cell.length_a   1.000
_cell.length_b   1.000
_cell.length_c   1.000
_cell.angle_alpha   90.00
_cell.angle_beta   90.00
_cell.angle_gamma   90.00
#
_symmetry.space_group_name_H-M   'P 1'
#
loop_
_entity.id
_entity.type
_entity.pdbx_description
1 polymer ?
#
loop_
_entity_poly.entity_id
_entity_poly.type
_entity_poly.pdbx_seq_one_letter_code
_entity_poly.pdbx_strand_id
1 'polypeptide(L)'
;MRSSGVTGDAELTRQDNAPAPSPSRGPAAKASCIMNTAGPTAPGRRRRAEQRGSGRSGHAHRETAMPIAPIWNCSNVALDLSRPRVMGVLNVTPDSFSDGGTHNDPKSAVATAAQMLADGADLIDVGGESTRPGFTPVEPDEEIRRLDPVVHWLVKEGALVSIDTRHPEVAKRCADLGAQIINDVTGFSDPRMVNVAATTECGCVVMHSGPVSGMATRGSAVMATAEKDDLSTLMNGASAGDRAWQHEKDRPLLPEANHVMGLLEGYLLDRARDIEEHGVDASRICLDPGVGFGKSPEDNIVILRATKRLADLGYPLMCAVSRKRFVGTVSGVAEAPARDDATIGVSLAAVAGGARVLRVHDVPGMVQALDGFWAASEPWTSRVTLLLSPAAEKDAQQAIAAIDSVPLTRVRATSTNATRIQVTLETALDRIPLRHAIEAALEGIATVESQL
;
A
#
# COMPACT_ATOMS: atom_id res chain seq x y z
N MET A 1 11.41 -10.83 77.64
CA MET A 1 12.31 -9.75 78.09
C MET A 1 12.36 -8.74 76.98
N ARG A 2 11.60 -7.65 77.07
CA ARG A 2 12.06 -6.30 77.35
C ARG A 2 13.11 -5.86 76.32
N SER A 3 13.07 -4.76 75.59
CA SER A 3 12.31 -3.51 75.68
C SER A 3 12.82 -2.54 74.61
N SER A 4 11.99 -1.60 74.29
CA SER A 4 12.23 -0.20 73.95
C SER A 4 12.82 0.05 72.52
N GLY A 5 12.23 0.73 71.60
CA GLY A 5 11.51 2.03 71.74
C GLY A 5 12.42 3.19 71.43
N VAL A 6 12.32 3.77 70.21
CA VAL A 6 12.58 5.21 70.04
C VAL A 6 11.79 5.68 68.78
N THR A 7 10.93 6.66 69.03
CA THR A 7 10.19 7.47 68.10
C THR A 7 11.12 8.52 67.44
N GLY A 8 10.95 8.81 66.18
CA GLY A 8 11.56 9.94 65.51
C GLY A 8 10.64 10.44 64.40
N ASP A 9 9.83 11.41 64.70
CA ASP A 9 9.03 12.20 63.77
C ASP A 9 9.97 13.00 62.86
N ALA A 10 9.76 12.86 61.56
CA ALA A 10 10.29 13.78 60.56
C ALA A 10 9.16 14.19 59.64
N GLU A 11 8.62 15.36 59.88
CA GLU A 11 7.79 16.13 58.95
C GLU A 11 8.53 16.30 57.65
N LEU A 12 7.98 15.77 56.55
CA LEU A 12 8.37 16.09 55.19
C LEU A 12 7.21 16.87 54.56
N THR A 13 7.47 18.14 54.41
CA THR A 13 6.68 19.13 53.67
C THR A 13 6.31 18.62 52.29
N ARG A 14 4.99 18.54 52.02
CA ARG A 14 4.44 18.34 50.68
C ARG A 14 4.68 19.60 49.86
N GLN A 15 5.54 19.51 48.86
CA GLN A 15 5.55 20.45 47.74
C GLN A 15 4.45 20.02 46.76
N ASP A 16 3.46 20.88 46.61
CA ASP A 16 2.44 20.80 45.57
C ASP A 16 3.09 21.00 44.20
N ASN A 17 3.25 19.89 43.43
CA ASN A 17 3.54 19.96 42.02
C ASN A 17 2.22 20.01 41.26
N ALA A 18 1.81 21.20 40.87
CA ALA A 18 0.76 21.40 39.88
C ALA A 18 1.21 20.84 38.53
N PRO A 19 0.35 20.10 37.79
CA PRO A 19 0.69 19.63 36.48
C PRO A 19 0.73 20.80 35.48
N ALA A 20 1.76 20.82 34.63
CA ALA A 20 1.91 21.77 33.55
C ALA A 20 0.72 21.67 32.56
N PRO A 21 0.27 22.78 31.96
CA PRO A 21 -0.83 22.76 31.02
C PRO A 21 -0.39 22.01 29.74
N SER A 22 -1.22 21.05 29.35
CA SER A 22 -1.12 20.35 28.05
C SER A 22 -1.22 21.36 26.90
N PRO A 23 -0.44 21.19 25.81
CA PRO A 23 -0.56 22.05 24.64
C PRO A 23 -1.94 21.85 24.00
N SER A 24 -2.63 22.95 23.76
CA SER A 24 -3.89 23.01 23.03
C SER A 24 -3.69 22.42 21.60
N ARG A 25 -4.40 21.36 21.30
CA ARG A 25 -4.48 20.80 19.94
C ARG A 25 -5.14 21.85 19.03
N GLY A 26 -4.38 22.36 18.09
CA GLY A 26 -4.91 23.06 16.93
C GLY A 26 -5.76 22.12 16.07
N PRO A 27 -6.67 22.64 15.25
CA PRO A 27 -7.57 21.82 14.44
C PRO A 27 -6.77 20.94 13.49
N ALA A 28 -7.12 19.66 13.46
CA ALA A 28 -6.58 18.67 12.53
C ALA A 28 -6.68 19.18 11.09
N ALA A 29 -5.55 19.27 10.41
CA ALA A 29 -5.51 19.62 8.99
C ALA A 29 -6.20 18.51 8.20
N LYS A 30 -7.29 18.85 7.50
CA LYS A 30 -8.00 17.95 6.58
C LYS A 30 -7.02 17.49 5.51
N ALA A 31 -6.75 16.21 5.44
CA ALA A 31 -6.05 15.60 4.33
C ALA A 31 -6.96 15.66 3.10
N SER A 32 -6.80 16.69 2.27
CA SER A 32 -7.50 16.82 1.00
C SER A 32 -6.73 16.03 -0.05
N CYS A 33 -7.27 14.90 -0.47
CA CYS A 33 -6.81 14.15 -1.63
C CYS A 33 -7.20 14.94 -2.89
N ILE A 34 -6.23 15.43 -3.66
CA ILE A 34 -6.48 16.33 -4.80
C ILE A 34 -6.58 15.52 -6.08
N MET A 35 -7.71 15.68 -6.73
CA MET A 35 -8.00 15.17 -8.07
C MET A 35 -7.34 16.05 -9.14
N ASN A 36 -6.73 15.41 -10.10
CA ASN A 36 -6.32 16.05 -11.35
C ASN A 36 -7.40 15.74 -12.39
N THR A 37 -8.32 16.67 -12.62
CA THR A 37 -9.34 16.55 -13.66
C THR A 37 -8.79 17.06 -14.99
N ALA A 38 -8.27 16.15 -15.83
CA ALA A 38 -8.07 16.43 -17.24
C ALA A 38 -9.38 16.11 -18.00
N GLY A 39 -10.07 17.14 -18.47
CA GLY A 39 -11.27 17.00 -19.28
C GLY A 39 -11.01 16.37 -20.65
N PRO A 40 -12.02 15.70 -21.25
CA PRO A 40 -11.86 14.99 -22.51
C PRO A 40 -11.83 15.97 -23.69
N THR A 41 -10.75 15.94 -24.48
CA THR A 41 -10.69 16.60 -25.79
C THR A 41 -11.31 15.69 -26.86
N ALA A 42 -12.28 16.22 -27.58
CA ALA A 42 -13.01 15.55 -28.66
C ALA A 42 -12.10 15.09 -29.83
N PRO A 43 -12.44 13.98 -30.53
CA PRO A 43 -11.64 13.47 -31.64
C PRO A 43 -11.86 14.26 -32.94
N GLY A 44 -10.81 14.90 -33.42
CA GLY A 44 -10.77 15.51 -34.72
C GLY A 44 -10.68 14.47 -35.85
N ARG A 45 -11.63 14.53 -36.79
CA ARG A 45 -11.65 13.78 -38.06
C ARG A 45 -10.36 14.00 -38.85
N ARG A 46 -9.62 12.94 -39.15
CA ARG A 46 -8.56 12.96 -40.18
C ARG A 46 -8.97 12.18 -41.41
N ARG A 47 -8.81 12.88 -42.56
CA ARG A 47 -9.02 12.38 -43.93
C ARG A 47 -7.92 11.37 -44.29
N ARG A 48 -8.30 10.32 -45.03
CA ARG A 48 -7.42 9.39 -45.73
C ARG A 48 -6.58 10.13 -46.78
N ALA A 49 -5.29 9.83 -46.79
CA ALA A 49 -4.45 9.97 -47.98
C ALA A 49 -3.64 8.67 -48.14
N GLU A 50 -3.87 7.96 -49.24
CA GLU A 50 -3.07 6.84 -49.71
C GLU A 50 -1.78 7.38 -50.30
N GLN A 51 -0.62 6.78 -49.94
CA GLN A 51 0.55 6.77 -50.82
C GLN A 51 1.35 5.48 -50.61
N ARG A 52 1.58 4.80 -51.76
CA ARG A 52 2.47 3.66 -51.93
C ARG A 52 3.92 4.13 -51.99
N GLY A 53 4.86 3.35 -51.49
CA GLY A 53 6.29 3.55 -51.76
C GLY A 53 7.21 2.65 -50.95
N SER A 54 7.62 1.55 -51.53
CA SER A 54 8.93 0.84 -51.51
C SER A 54 9.85 0.89 -50.30
N GLY A 55 10.27 -0.26 -49.89
CA GLY A 55 11.15 -0.73 -48.84
C GLY A 55 12.48 0.00 -48.65
N ARG A 56 12.85 -0.01 -47.36
CA ARG A 56 14.23 -0.15 -46.87
C ARG A 56 14.15 -0.66 -45.44
N SER A 57 14.84 -1.75 -45.20
CA SER A 57 15.11 -2.29 -43.86
C SER A 57 15.93 -1.29 -43.04
N GLY A 58 15.25 -0.58 -42.17
CA GLY A 58 15.86 0.21 -41.11
C GLY A 58 15.43 -0.38 -39.79
N HIS A 59 16.38 -0.78 -38.95
CA HIS A 59 16.13 -1.09 -37.56
C HIS A 59 15.61 0.19 -36.91
N ALA A 60 14.30 0.34 -36.87
CA ALA A 60 13.68 1.38 -36.07
C ALA A 60 13.91 1.00 -34.61
N HIS A 61 14.76 1.75 -33.90
CA HIS A 61 14.69 1.84 -32.48
C HIS A 61 13.24 2.22 -32.15
N ARG A 62 12.47 1.25 -31.61
CA ARG A 62 11.23 1.56 -30.89
C ARG A 62 11.67 2.45 -29.72
N GLU A 63 11.46 3.75 -29.83
CA GLU A 63 11.27 4.58 -28.66
C GLU A 63 10.12 3.92 -27.88
N THR A 64 10.49 3.19 -26.84
CA THR A 64 9.54 2.71 -25.84
C THR A 64 8.97 3.99 -25.23
N ALA A 65 7.75 4.34 -25.62
CA ALA A 65 6.97 5.34 -24.91
C ALA A 65 7.06 5.02 -23.41
N MET A 66 7.50 5.99 -22.61
CA MET A 66 7.49 5.86 -21.15
C MET A 66 6.08 5.43 -20.75
N PRO A 67 5.92 4.32 -20.03
CA PRO A 67 4.60 3.91 -19.60
C PRO A 67 3.99 5.07 -18.82
N ILE A 68 2.77 5.46 -19.22
CA ILE A 68 1.94 6.40 -18.44
C ILE A 68 1.94 5.87 -17.02
N ALA A 69 2.23 6.73 -16.04
CA ALA A 69 2.22 6.33 -14.63
C ALA A 69 0.93 5.57 -14.33
N PRO A 70 1.00 4.35 -13.78
CA PRO A 70 -0.18 3.54 -13.59
C PRO A 70 -1.11 4.24 -12.60
N ILE A 71 -2.36 4.44 -13.03
CA ILE A 71 -3.42 5.00 -12.19
C ILE A 71 -4.38 3.87 -11.85
N TRP A 72 -4.75 3.77 -10.59
CA TRP A 72 -5.81 2.88 -10.13
C TRP A 72 -7.04 3.70 -9.76
N ASN A 73 -8.12 3.53 -10.51
CA ASN A 73 -9.37 4.23 -10.28
C ASN A 73 -10.17 3.53 -9.17
N CYS A 74 -10.45 4.26 -8.11
CA CYS A 74 -11.14 3.77 -6.92
C CYS A 74 -12.32 4.71 -6.65
N SER A 75 -13.47 4.45 -7.26
CA SER A 75 -14.66 5.32 -7.21
C SER A 75 -14.31 6.76 -7.66
N ASN A 76 -14.43 7.73 -6.77
CA ASN A 76 -14.13 9.13 -7.05
C ASN A 76 -12.62 9.51 -6.89
N VAL A 77 -11.76 8.52 -6.65
CA VAL A 77 -10.32 8.72 -6.44
C VAL A 77 -9.53 8.05 -7.56
N ALA A 78 -8.67 8.81 -8.21
CA ALA A 78 -7.65 8.29 -9.12
C ALA A 78 -6.33 8.18 -8.36
N LEU A 79 -6.01 6.99 -7.87
CA LEU A 79 -4.80 6.74 -7.09
C LEU A 79 -3.60 6.65 -8.04
N ASP A 80 -2.68 7.62 -7.93
CA ASP A 80 -1.41 7.61 -8.65
C ASP A 80 -0.47 6.55 -8.08
N LEU A 81 -0.10 5.57 -8.90
CA LEU A 81 0.82 4.49 -8.61
C LEU A 81 2.20 4.68 -9.27
N SER A 82 2.56 5.90 -9.64
CA SER A 82 3.93 6.22 -10.10
C SER A 82 4.96 5.87 -9.02
N ARG A 83 4.55 5.93 -7.75
CA ARG A 83 5.23 5.38 -6.58
C ARG A 83 4.39 4.30 -5.92
N PRO A 84 5.01 3.32 -5.25
CA PRO A 84 4.28 2.36 -4.44
C PRO A 84 3.49 3.05 -3.32
N ARG A 85 2.33 2.49 -2.99
CA ARG A 85 1.43 2.99 -1.95
C ARG A 85 1.34 1.99 -0.81
N VAL A 86 1.27 2.50 0.40
CA VAL A 86 1.18 1.70 1.63
C VAL A 86 -0.27 1.59 2.06
N MET A 87 -0.78 0.35 2.06
CA MET A 87 -2.10 -0.03 2.54
C MET A 87 -1.97 -0.61 3.95
N GLY A 88 -2.46 0.12 4.95
CA GLY A 88 -2.47 -0.32 6.34
C GLY A 88 -3.56 -1.35 6.60
N VAL A 89 -3.24 -2.47 7.25
CA VAL A 89 -4.21 -3.54 7.59
C VAL A 89 -4.85 -3.24 8.94
N LEU A 90 -6.15 -3.01 8.94
CA LEU A 90 -6.96 -2.79 10.14
C LEU A 90 -7.97 -3.92 10.34
N ASN A 91 -7.68 -4.85 11.24
CA ASN A 91 -8.61 -5.92 11.60
C ASN A 91 -9.52 -5.48 12.75
N VAL A 92 -10.84 -5.42 12.48
CA VAL A 92 -11.88 -5.09 13.47
C VAL A 92 -12.49 -6.40 13.99
N THR A 93 -11.65 -7.24 14.59
CA THR A 93 -12.06 -8.54 15.14
C THR A 93 -11.93 -8.53 16.67
N PRO A 94 -12.74 -9.34 17.40
CA PRO A 94 -12.70 -9.42 18.86
C PRO A 94 -11.30 -9.64 19.44
N ASP A 95 -10.47 -10.43 18.74
CA ASP A 95 -9.15 -10.82 19.21
C ASP A 95 -8.07 -9.74 18.94
N SER A 96 -8.35 -8.79 18.06
CA SER A 96 -7.35 -7.80 17.65
C SER A 96 -7.13 -6.68 18.66
N PHE A 97 -8.01 -6.54 19.66
CA PHE A 97 -8.00 -5.46 20.65
C PHE A 97 -8.05 -6.00 22.08
N SER A 98 -7.63 -7.25 22.33
CA SER A 98 -7.69 -7.93 23.62
C SER A 98 -6.46 -7.69 24.50
N ASP A 99 -6.06 -6.47 24.77
CA ASP A 99 -5.23 -6.15 25.92
C ASP A 99 -6.12 -5.96 27.15
N GLY A 100 -6.60 -7.09 27.70
CA GLY A 100 -7.18 -7.12 29.06
C GLY A 100 -8.67 -6.80 29.19
N GLY A 101 -9.52 -7.43 28.42
CA GLY A 101 -10.95 -7.59 28.81
C GLY A 101 -11.92 -6.60 28.22
N THR A 102 -12.94 -7.19 27.64
CA THR A 102 -14.23 -6.63 27.25
C THR A 102 -14.29 -5.67 26.06
N HIS A 103 -14.74 -6.26 24.94
CA HIS A 103 -15.55 -5.67 23.88
C HIS A 103 -14.82 -4.96 22.75
N ASN A 104 -15.14 -5.39 21.52
CA ASN A 104 -15.04 -4.68 20.26
C ASN A 104 -15.31 -3.17 20.41
N ASP A 105 -14.34 -2.40 20.88
CA ASP A 105 -14.51 -0.96 20.99
C ASP A 105 -14.14 -0.31 19.63
N PRO A 106 -15.13 0.18 18.87
CA PRO A 106 -14.87 0.91 17.63
C PRO A 106 -13.87 2.08 17.83
N LYS A 107 -13.78 2.62 19.05
CA LYS A 107 -12.83 3.69 19.35
C LYS A 107 -11.38 3.26 19.26
N SER A 108 -11.05 2.03 19.67
CA SER A 108 -9.71 1.48 19.54
C SER A 108 -9.32 1.31 18.08
N ALA A 109 -10.23 0.76 17.25
CA ALA A 109 -10.02 0.62 15.81
C ALA A 109 -9.84 1.99 15.13
N VAL A 110 -10.67 2.97 15.49
CA VAL A 110 -10.54 4.35 15.00
C VAL A 110 -9.21 4.98 15.42
N ALA A 111 -8.77 4.80 16.68
CA ALA A 111 -7.48 5.32 17.14
C ALA A 111 -6.31 4.67 16.34
N THR A 112 -6.37 3.37 16.09
CA THR A 112 -5.38 2.66 15.28
C THR A 112 -5.38 3.17 13.84
N ALA A 113 -6.56 3.34 13.22
CA ALA A 113 -6.68 3.91 11.89
C ALA A 113 -6.10 5.33 11.80
N ALA A 114 -6.40 6.18 12.78
CA ALA A 114 -5.85 7.53 12.87
C ALA A 114 -4.32 7.52 12.96
N GLN A 115 -3.76 6.59 13.74
CA GLN A 115 -2.30 6.43 13.85
C GLN A 115 -1.70 5.96 12.53
N MET A 116 -2.29 4.96 11.86
CA MET A 116 -1.81 4.48 10.54
C MET A 116 -1.77 5.61 9.50
N LEU A 117 -2.81 6.48 9.48
CA LEU A 117 -2.83 7.63 8.58
C LEU A 117 -1.75 8.66 8.95
N ALA A 118 -1.53 8.91 10.24
CA ALA A 118 -0.47 9.78 10.73
C ALA A 118 0.93 9.22 10.41
N ASP A 119 1.10 7.90 10.46
CA ASP A 119 2.32 7.17 10.13
C ASP A 119 2.58 7.08 8.61
N GLY A 120 1.64 7.54 7.77
CA GLY A 120 1.83 7.66 6.34
C GLY A 120 1.16 6.59 5.49
N ALA A 121 0.20 5.84 6.01
CA ALA A 121 -0.63 4.99 5.16
C ALA A 121 -1.33 5.83 4.08
N ASP A 122 -1.26 5.37 2.83
CA ASP A 122 -1.97 5.98 1.70
C ASP A 122 -3.44 5.59 1.68
N LEU A 123 -3.74 4.37 2.16
CA LEU A 123 -5.09 3.82 2.27
C LEU A 123 -5.16 2.82 3.43
N ILE A 124 -6.37 2.60 3.94
CA ILE A 124 -6.62 1.66 5.04
C ILE A 124 -7.52 0.53 4.53
N ASP A 125 -7.09 -0.71 4.73
CA ASP A 125 -7.85 -1.92 4.42
C ASP A 125 -8.49 -2.48 5.68
N VAL A 126 -9.82 -2.40 5.76
CA VAL A 126 -10.60 -2.69 6.96
C VAL A 126 -11.31 -4.03 6.80
N GLY A 127 -11.01 -4.98 7.68
CA GLY A 127 -11.64 -6.30 7.69
C GLY A 127 -12.37 -6.61 9.00
N GLY A 128 -13.60 -7.08 8.93
CA GLY A 128 -14.43 -7.49 10.08
C GLY A 128 -14.39 -8.98 10.36
N GLU A 129 -13.90 -9.78 9.41
CA GLU A 129 -13.69 -11.23 9.51
C GLU A 129 -12.20 -11.55 9.38
N SER A 130 -11.72 -12.52 10.13
CA SER A 130 -10.34 -13.01 9.96
C SER A 130 -10.27 -13.93 8.74
N THR A 131 -9.34 -13.67 7.83
CA THR A 131 -9.06 -14.55 6.67
C THR A 131 -7.92 -15.55 6.94
N ARG A 132 -7.47 -15.70 8.21
CA ARG A 132 -6.42 -16.65 8.59
C ARG A 132 -6.95 -18.08 8.56
N PRO A 133 -6.12 -19.09 8.21
CA PRO A 133 -6.52 -20.49 8.27
C PRO A 133 -7.06 -20.88 9.65
N GLY A 134 -8.26 -21.47 9.69
CA GLY A 134 -8.93 -21.89 10.94
C GLY A 134 -9.78 -20.79 11.59
N PHE A 135 -10.05 -19.69 10.89
CA PHE A 135 -10.96 -18.66 11.38
C PHE A 135 -12.39 -19.18 11.56
N THR A 136 -13.14 -18.55 12.44
CA THR A 136 -14.58 -18.77 12.58
C THR A 136 -15.31 -17.81 11.65
N PRO A 137 -16.14 -18.30 10.71
CA PRO A 137 -16.93 -17.45 9.85
C PRO A 137 -17.82 -16.49 10.65
N VAL A 138 -17.94 -15.28 10.14
CA VAL A 138 -18.77 -14.22 10.72
C VAL A 138 -19.97 -14.00 9.80
N GLU A 139 -21.16 -13.89 10.38
CA GLU A 139 -22.36 -13.56 9.60
C GLU A 139 -22.27 -12.13 9.06
N PRO A 140 -22.76 -11.85 7.85
CA PRO A 140 -22.66 -10.53 7.22
C PRO A 140 -23.17 -9.36 8.09
N ASP A 141 -24.27 -9.56 8.80
CA ASP A 141 -24.85 -8.52 9.68
C ASP A 141 -23.91 -8.18 10.85
N GLU A 142 -23.21 -9.16 11.39
CA GLU A 142 -22.24 -8.94 12.45
C GLU A 142 -20.97 -8.26 11.89
N GLU A 143 -20.53 -8.64 10.69
CA GLU A 143 -19.40 -7.98 10.03
C GLU A 143 -19.73 -6.50 9.74
N ILE A 144 -20.92 -6.20 9.19
CA ILE A 144 -21.40 -4.83 9.02
C ILE A 144 -21.39 -4.06 10.34
N ARG A 145 -21.90 -4.65 11.41
CA ARG A 145 -21.96 -3.98 12.73
C ARG A 145 -20.56 -3.59 13.23
N ARG A 146 -19.55 -4.39 12.95
CA ARG A 146 -18.15 -4.09 13.30
C ARG A 146 -17.57 -2.97 12.45
N LEU A 147 -17.83 -3.01 11.15
CA LEU A 147 -17.20 -2.13 10.16
C LEU A 147 -17.83 -0.74 10.10
N ASP A 148 -19.16 -0.64 10.19
CA ASP A 148 -19.91 0.62 10.03
C ASP A 148 -19.30 1.82 10.75
N PRO A 149 -19.01 1.78 12.07
CA PRO A 149 -18.49 2.93 12.78
C PRO A 149 -17.08 3.34 12.35
N VAL A 150 -16.26 2.37 11.98
CA VAL A 150 -14.86 2.60 11.56
C VAL A 150 -14.81 3.16 10.15
N VAL A 151 -15.55 2.56 9.22
CA VAL A 151 -15.65 3.01 7.83
C VAL A 151 -16.23 4.41 7.77
N HIS A 152 -17.32 4.67 8.51
CA HIS A 152 -17.91 6.01 8.57
C HIS A 152 -16.91 7.07 9.05
N TRP A 153 -16.12 6.76 10.06
CA TRP A 153 -15.11 7.67 10.56
C TRP A 153 -14.00 7.92 9.54
N LEU A 154 -13.44 6.86 8.93
CA LEU A 154 -12.38 6.96 7.93
C LEU A 154 -12.82 7.79 6.72
N VAL A 155 -14.01 7.53 6.19
CA VAL A 155 -14.57 8.29 5.06
C VAL A 155 -14.76 9.77 5.43
N LYS A 156 -15.24 10.07 6.64
CA LYS A 156 -15.39 11.44 7.12
C LYS A 156 -14.06 12.17 7.24
N GLU A 157 -13.00 11.49 7.62
CA GLU A 157 -11.64 12.05 7.67
C GLU A 157 -11.00 12.19 6.26
N GLY A 158 -11.68 11.71 5.20
CA GLY A 158 -11.20 11.76 3.82
C GLY A 158 -10.14 10.72 3.49
N ALA A 159 -10.05 9.65 4.27
CA ALA A 159 -9.16 8.53 3.99
C ALA A 159 -9.65 7.71 2.79
N LEU A 160 -8.73 7.14 2.03
CA LEU A 160 -9.03 6.12 1.02
C LEU A 160 -9.23 4.78 1.73
N VAL A 161 -10.44 4.22 1.61
CA VAL A 161 -10.88 3.03 2.38
C VAL A 161 -11.07 1.84 1.46
N SER A 162 -10.39 0.75 1.80
CA SER A 162 -10.58 -0.59 1.24
C SER A 162 -11.33 -1.46 2.24
N ILE A 163 -12.20 -2.34 1.76
CA ILE A 163 -12.95 -3.30 2.58
C ILE A 163 -12.52 -4.71 2.23
N ASP A 164 -11.86 -5.38 3.20
CA ASP A 164 -11.46 -6.80 3.12
C ASP A 164 -12.67 -7.66 3.52
N THR A 165 -13.44 -8.08 2.53
CA THR A 165 -14.63 -8.92 2.73
C THR A 165 -14.92 -9.82 1.53
N ARG A 166 -15.46 -10.99 1.81
CA ARG A 166 -16.00 -11.93 0.82
C ARG A 166 -17.54 -11.89 0.72
N HIS A 167 -18.18 -11.04 1.51
CA HIS A 167 -19.64 -10.92 1.59
C HIS A 167 -20.14 -9.73 0.76
N PRO A 168 -20.92 -9.96 -0.32
CA PRO A 168 -21.43 -8.89 -1.17
C PRO A 168 -22.27 -7.85 -0.43
N GLU A 169 -23.03 -8.29 0.59
CA GLU A 169 -23.85 -7.44 1.43
C GLU A 169 -23.01 -6.44 2.24
N VAL A 170 -21.87 -6.90 2.76
CA VAL A 170 -20.91 -6.08 3.50
C VAL A 170 -20.23 -5.08 2.56
N ALA A 171 -19.74 -5.57 1.42
CA ALA A 171 -19.11 -4.73 0.40
C ALA A 171 -20.05 -3.61 -0.06
N LYS A 172 -21.32 -3.96 -0.37
CA LYS A 172 -22.35 -2.98 -0.78
C LYS A 172 -22.60 -1.94 0.31
N ARG A 173 -22.80 -2.39 1.55
CA ARG A 173 -23.03 -1.49 2.68
C ARG A 173 -21.86 -0.51 2.90
N CYS A 174 -20.64 -0.99 2.87
CA CYS A 174 -19.47 -0.14 3.06
C CYS A 174 -19.24 0.82 1.89
N ALA A 175 -19.49 0.38 0.66
CA ALA A 175 -19.46 1.26 -0.52
C ALA A 175 -20.51 2.38 -0.41
N ASP A 176 -21.72 2.08 0.09
CA ASP A 176 -22.77 3.08 0.33
C ASP A 176 -22.38 4.08 1.44
N LEU A 177 -21.51 3.70 2.37
CA LEU A 177 -20.91 4.60 3.35
C LEU A 177 -19.79 5.47 2.75
N GLY A 178 -19.30 5.13 1.55
CA GLY A 178 -18.25 5.87 0.84
C GLY A 178 -16.90 5.18 0.81
N ALA A 179 -16.79 3.89 1.16
CA ALA A 179 -15.59 3.11 0.88
C ALA A 179 -15.35 3.03 -0.64
N GLN A 180 -14.08 3.09 -1.06
CA GLN A 180 -13.73 3.24 -2.46
C GLN A 180 -13.13 1.99 -3.09
N ILE A 181 -12.79 0.96 -2.31
CA ILE A 181 -12.13 -0.26 -2.78
C ILE A 181 -12.80 -1.47 -2.13
N ILE A 182 -13.01 -2.53 -2.93
CA ILE A 182 -13.41 -3.86 -2.47
C ILE A 182 -12.20 -4.78 -2.63
N ASN A 183 -11.76 -5.36 -1.53
CA ASN A 183 -10.68 -6.34 -1.48
C ASN A 183 -11.30 -7.72 -1.19
N ASP A 184 -11.52 -8.51 -2.24
CA ASP A 184 -12.17 -9.81 -2.12
C ASP A 184 -11.17 -10.97 -2.24
N VAL A 185 -10.89 -11.61 -1.11
CA VAL A 185 -10.00 -12.78 -1.03
C VAL A 185 -10.47 -13.99 -1.85
N THR A 186 -11.72 -14.00 -2.32
CA THR A 186 -12.26 -15.04 -3.21
C THR A 186 -12.09 -14.72 -4.70
N GLY A 187 -11.53 -13.56 -5.01
CA GLY A 187 -11.29 -13.09 -6.37
C GLY A 187 -12.57 -12.82 -7.14
N PHE A 188 -13.58 -12.28 -6.49
CA PHE A 188 -14.89 -11.98 -7.09
C PHE A 188 -15.60 -13.23 -7.67
N SER A 189 -15.43 -14.37 -7.01
CA SER A 189 -16.05 -15.62 -7.47
C SER A 189 -17.59 -15.65 -7.30
N ASP A 190 -18.14 -14.83 -6.40
CA ASP A 190 -19.60 -14.64 -6.24
C ASP A 190 -20.09 -13.60 -7.26
N PRO A 191 -21.04 -13.98 -8.18
CA PRO A 191 -21.61 -13.02 -9.13
C PRO A 191 -22.29 -11.81 -8.48
N ARG A 192 -22.76 -11.95 -7.24
CA ARG A 192 -23.33 -10.82 -6.49
C ARG A 192 -22.27 -9.79 -6.13
N MET A 193 -21.04 -10.25 -5.80
CA MET A 193 -19.89 -9.37 -5.55
C MET A 193 -19.48 -8.62 -6.82
N VAL A 194 -19.46 -9.31 -7.97
CA VAL A 194 -19.22 -8.69 -9.27
C VAL A 194 -20.25 -7.59 -9.55
N ASN A 195 -21.53 -7.85 -9.29
CA ASN A 195 -22.59 -6.84 -9.45
C ASN A 195 -22.40 -5.64 -8.50
N VAL A 196 -21.97 -5.86 -7.26
CA VAL A 196 -21.62 -4.77 -6.34
C VAL A 196 -20.48 -3.93 -6.91
N ALA A 197 -19.40 -4.55 -7.37
CA ALA A 197 -18.27 -3.86 -7.99
C ALA A 197 -18.70 -3.02 -9.22
N ALA A 198 -19.53 -3.59 -10.10
CA ALA A 198 -20.01 -2.91 -11.30
C ALA A 198 -20.87 -1.68 -10.98
N THR A 199 -21.68 -1.74 -9.90
CA THR A 199 -22.67 -0.70 -9.57
C THR A 199 -22.17 0.37 -8.61
N THR A 200 -21.07 0.12 -7.87
CA THR A 200 -20.52 1.06 -6.87
C THR A 200 -19.32 1.85 -7.38
N GLU A 201 -18.81 1.55 -8.57
CA GLU A 201 -17.59 2.12 -9.14
C GLU A 201 -16.32 1.95 -8.27
N CYS A 202 -16.36 1.10 -7.25
CA CYS A 202 -15.20 0.83 -6.40
C CYS A 202 -14.05 0.22 -7.17
N GLY A 203 -12.81 0.51 -6.78
CA GLY A 203 -11.64 -0.26 -7.17
C GLY A 203 -11.76 -1.71 -6.68
N CYS A 204 -11.21 -2.66 -7.41
CA CYS A 204 -11.34 -4.09 -7.14
C CYS A 204 -9.96 -4.71 -6.94
N VAL A 205 -9.71 -5.33 -5.79
CA VAL A 205 -8.54 -6.19 -5.60
C VAL A 205 -8.96 -7.63 -5.88
N VAL A 206 -8.46 -8.15 -7.00
CA VAL A 206 -8.74 -9.51 -7.48
C VAL A 206 -7.64 -10.44 -7.04
N MET A 207 -7.93 -11.30 -6.06
CA MET A 207 -6.95 -12.18 -5.45
C MET A 207 -7.10 -13.63 -5.93
N HIS A 208 -5.97 -14.32 -6.10
CA HIS A 208 -5.94 -15.77 -6.24
C HIS A 208 -5.89 -16.47 -4.89
N SER A 209 -6.91 -17.26 -4.56
CA SER A 209 -6.95 -18.11 -3.37
C SER A 209 -6.89 -19.58 -3.77
N GLY A 210 -5.98 -20.34 -3.16
CA GLY A 210 -5.86 -21.77 -3.40
C GLY A 210 -4.48 -22.21 -3.90
N PRO A 211 -4.31 -23.52 -4.13
CA PRO A 211 -3.06 -24.11 -4.62
C PRO A 211 -2.83 -23.79 -6.10
N VAL A 212 -1.57 -23.52 -6.47
CA VAL A 212 -1.13 -23.30 -7.86
C VAL A 212 -0.28 -24.44 -8.42
N SER A 213 0.08 -25.45 -7.59
CA SER A 213 0.83 -26.62 -8.03
C SER A 213 0.35 -27.89 -7.33
N GLY A 214 0.61 -29.03 -7.93
CA GLY A 214 0.38 -30.35 -7.28
C GLY A 214 1.30 -30.61 -6.08
N MET A 215 2.33 -29.79 -5.87
CA MET A 215 3.20 -29.84 -4.69
C MET A 215 2.50 -29.35 -3.41
N ALA A 216 1.49 -28.51 -3.53
CA ALA A 216 0.73 -28.02 -2.35
C ALA A 216 0.19 -29.16 -1.47
N THR A 217 -0.17 -30.30 -2.08
CA THR A 217 -0.63 -31.49 -1.36
C THR A 217 0.49 -32.26 -0.66
N ARG A 218 1.74 -32.15 -1.14
CA ARG A 218 2.91 -32.77 -0.48
C ARG A 218 3.44 -31.92 0.67
N GLY A 219 3.48 -30.60 0.51
CA GLY A 219 3.94 -29.66 1.54
C GLY A 219 3.06 -29.63 2.79
N SER A 220 1.74 -29.78 2.63
CA SER A 220 0.80 -29.83 3.76
C SER A 220 0.97 -31.09 4.63
N ALA A 221 1.39 -32.22 4.04
CA ALA A 221 1.66 -33.46 4.76
C ALA A 221 3.10 -33.51 5.33
N VAL A 222 4.06 -32.88 4.64
CA VAL A 222 5.49 -32.87 5.02
C VAL A 222 5.75 -31.87 6.16
N MET A 223 5.01 -30.76 6.26
CA MET A 223 5.17 -29.80 7.36
C MET A 223 4.70 -30.35 8.73
N ALA A 224 4.00 -31.47 8.76
CA ALA A 224 3.69 -32.16 10.01
C ALA A 224 4.85 -33.07 10.53
N THR A 225 5.87 -33.35 9.69
CA THR A 225 6.94 -34.30 9.99
C THR A 225 8.34 -33.90 9.50
N ALA A 226 8.54 -32.71 8.90
CA ALA A 226 9.85 -32.31 8.39
C ALA A 226 10.78 -31.92 9.55
N GLU A 227 11.70 -32.79 9.84
CA GLU A 227 12.94 -32.50 10.56
C GLU A 227 13.75 -31.45 9.76
N LYS A 228 14.52 -30.65 10.49
CA LYS A 228 15.24 -29.45 10.08
C LYS A 228 16.26 -29.59 8.92
N ASP A 229 16.46 -30.78 8.39
CA ASP A 229 17.63 -31.08 7.55
C ASP A 229 17.40 -30.93 6.03
N ASP A 230 16.15 -30.77 5.56
CA ASP A 230 15.85 -30.78 4.11
C ASP A 230 15.95 -29.41 3.41
N LEU A 231 15.99 -28.32 4.18
CA LEU A 231 16.16 -26.97 3.64
C LEU A 231 17.58 -26.70 3.13
N SER A 232 18.58 -27.40 3.70
CA SER A 232 19.99 -27.23 3.30
C SER A 232 20.30 -27.76 1.90
N THR A 233 19.55 -28.78 1.45
CA THR A 233 19.76 -29.41 0.14
C THR A 233 19.22 -28.53 -1.02
N LEU A 234 18.16 -27.76 -0.78
CA LEU A 234 17.63 -26.82 -1.77
C LEU A 234 18.47 -25.53 -1.90
N MET A 235 19.23 -25.19 -0.86
CA MET A 235 20.10 -24.00 -0.81
C MET A 235 21.52 -24.26 -1.34
N ASN A 236 21.97 -25.52 -1.42
CA ASN A 236 23.37 -25.86 -1.74
C ASN A 236 23.70 -25.95 -3.25
N GLY A 237 22.77 -25.59 -4.14
CA GLY A 237 23.00 -25.58 -5.60
C GLY A 237 23.71 -24.35 -6.17
N ALA A 238 24.02 -23.32 -5.36
CA ALA A 238 24.73 -22.13 -5.82
C ALA A 238 25.84 -21.75 -4.85
N SER A 239 27.07 -21.75 -5.29
CA SER A 239 28.22 -21.30 -4.50
C SER A 239 28.07 -19.86 -4.08
N ALA A 240 28.49 -19.54 -2.86
CA ALA A 240 28.36 -18.22 -2.24
C ALA A 240 29.19 -17.10 -2.95
N GLY A 241 29.97 -17.45 -3.98
CA GLY A 241 30.86 -16.54 -4.67
C GLY A 241 30.29 -15.74 -5.84
N ASP A 242 29.18 -16.20 -6.45
CA ASP A 242 28.64 -15.59 -7.69
C ASP A 242 27.37 -14.77 -7.51
N ARG A 243 27.01 -14.44 -6.28
CA ARG A 243 25.86 -13.58 -6.00
C ARG A 243 26.22 -12.09 -6.07
N ALA A 244 26.76 -11.67 -7.20
CA ALA A 244 26.58 -10.29 -7.60
C ALA A 244 25.07 -10.09 -7.81
N TRP A 245 24.52 -9.04 -7.23
CA TRP A 245 23.15 -8.56 -7.46
C TRP A 245 23.01 -8.04 -8.90
N GLN A 246 23.28 -8.92 -9.87
CA GLN A 246 22.90 -8.66 -11.23
C GLN A 246 21.39 -8.83 -11.26
N HIS A 247 20.69 -7.79 -11.65
CA HIS A 247 19.27 -7.82 -11.97
C HIS A 247 19.04 -8.88 -13.04
N GLU A 248 18.77 -10.09 -12.61
CA GLU A 248 18.53 -11.27 -13.44
C GLU A 248 17.10 -11.20 -14.00
N LYS A 249 16.78 -10.04 -14.63
CA LYS A 249 15.47 -9.74 -15.22
C LYS A 249 15.08 -10.74 -16.32
N ASP A 250 16.05 -11.49 -16.84
CA ASP A 250 15.88 -12.33 -18.01
C ASP A 250 16.24 -13.82 -17.79
N ARG A 251 16.44 -14.24 -16.52
CA ARG A 251 16.71 -15.66 -16.27
C ARG A 251 15.43 -16.46 -16.47
N PRO A 252 15.40 -17.44 -17.39
CA PRO A 252 14.26 -18.32 -17.55
C PRO A 252 13.94 -19.01 -16.24
N LEU A 253 12.67 -19.00 -15.85
CA LEU A 253 12.20 -19.79 -14.71
C LEU A 253 12.39 -21.27 -15.01
N LEU A 254 12.64 -22.08 -13.98
CA LEU A 254 12.62 -23.53 -14.10
C LEU A 254 11.24 -24.00 -14.62
N PRO A 255 11.14 -25.14 -15.32
CA PRO A 255 9.86 -25.62 -15.86
C PRO A 255 8.72 -25.65 -14.85
N GLU A 256 8.98 -26.09 -13.62
CA GLU A 256 8.01 -26.14 -12.53
C GLU A 256 7.54 -24.74 -12.13
N ALA A 257 8.46 -23.78 -12.05
CA ALA A 257 8.16 -22.39 -11.76
C ALA A 257 7.33 -21.75 -12.88
N ASN A 258 7.60 -22.07 -14.15
CA ASN A 258 6.79 -21.65 -15.28
C ASN A 258 5.36 -22.22 -15.22
N HIS A 259 5.19 -23.45 -14.76
CA HIS A 259 3.87 -24.05 -14.56
C HIS A 259 3.07 -23.32 -13.49
N VAL A 260 3.67 -23.06 -12.32
CA VAL A 260 3.05 -22.28 -11.22
C VAL A 260 2.60 -20.92 -11.73
N MET A 261 3.49 -20.21 -12.42
CA MET A 261 3.18 -18.87 -12.94
C MET A 261 2.10 -18.90 -14.01
N GLY A 262 2.13 -19.88 -14.93
CA GLY A 262 1.12 -20.02 -15.98
C GLY A 262 -0.29 -20.24 -15.42
N LEU A 263 -0.43 -21.05 -14.37
CA LEU A 263 -1.71 -21.25 -13.68
C LEU A 263 -2.20 -19.98 -13.01
N LEU A 264 -1.30 -19.28 -12.29
CA LEU A 264 -1.63 -18.05 -11.58
C LEU A 264 -2.01 -16.92 -12.54
N GLU A 265 -1.21 -16.68 -13.56
CA GLU A 265 -1.46 -15.67 -14.59
C GLU A 265 -2.79 -15.93 -15.31
N GLY A 266 -3.02 -17.20 -15.72
CA GLY A 266 -4.27 -17.62 -16.35
C GLY A 266 -5.47 -17.30 -15.47
N TYR A 267 -5.43 -17.71 -14.20
CA TYR A 267 -6.52 -17.42 -13.25
C TYR A 267 -6.78 -15.91 -13.10
N LEU A 268 -5.72 -15.13 -12.84
CA LEU A 268 -5.89 -13.70 -12.60
C LEU A 268 -6.44 -12.97 -13.83
N LEU A 269 -5.97 -13.31 -15.02
CA LEU A 269 -6.47 -12.74 -16.27
C LEU A 269 -7.91 -13.17 -16.57
N ASP A 270 -8.26 -14.44 -16.33
CA ASP A 270 -9.61 -14.92 -16.55
C ASP A 270 -10.59 -14.24 -15.59
N ARG A 271 -10.21 -14.06 -14.32
CA ARG A 271 -11.02 -13.32 -13.35
C ARG A 271 -11.14 -11.83 -13.70
N ALA A 272 -10.05 -11.17 -14.11
CA ALA A 272 -10.10 -9.78 -14.54
C ALA A 272 -11.06 -9.61 -15.73
N ARG A 273 -10.97 -10.45 -16.75
CA ARG A 273 -11.88 -10.42 -17.92
C ARG A 273 -13.33 -10.67 -17.53
N ASP A 274 -13.57 -11.64 -16.65
CA ASP A 274 -14.94 -11.95 -16.21
C ASP A 274 -15.61 -10.73 -15.54
N ILE A 275 -14.90 -10.01 -14.69
CA ILE A 275 -15.46 -8.79 -14.06
C ILE A 275 -15.54 -7.60 -15.03
N GLU A 276 -14.65 -7.51 -16.02
CA GLU A 276 -14.72 -6.52 -17.11
C GLU A 276 -15.96 -6.76 -17.99
N GLU A 277 -16.24 -8.01 -18.34
CA GLU A 277 -17.43 -8.38 -19.13
C GLU A 277 -18.74 -8.04 -18.40
N HIS A 278 -18.69 -7.94 -17.06
CA HIS A 278 -19.82 -7.50 -16.24
C HIS A 278 -19.85 -5.97 -15.97
N GLY A 279 -18.98 -5.18 -16.65
CA GLY A 279 -19.03 -3.72 -16.64
C GLY A 279 -18.06 -3.03 -15.67
N VAL A 280 -17.12 -3.74 -15.08
CA VAL A 280 -16.03 -3.10 -14.32
C VAL A 280 -14.94 -2.66 -15.29
N ASP A 281 -14.59 -1.38 -15.28
CA ASP A 281 -13.49 -0.85 -16.11
C ASP A 281 -12.12 -1.43 -15.67
N ALA A 282 -11.28 -1.82 -16.63
CA ALA A 282 -9.95 -2.40 -16.37
C ALA A 282 -9.08 -1.52 -15.46
N SER A 283 -9.21 -0.19 -15.56
CA SER A 283 -8.46 0.77 -14.73
C SER A 283 -8.82 0.72 -13.24
N ARG A 284 -9.91 0.01 -12.89
CA ARG A 284 -10.36 -0.18 -11.51
C ARG A 284 -9.85 -1.49 -10.88
N ILE A 285 -9.16 -2.34 -11.65
CA ILE A 285 -8.70 -3.66 -11.21
C ILE A 285 -7.26 -3.56 -10.72
N CYS A 286 -7.00 -4.13 -9.53
CA CYS A 286 -5.68 -4.39 -8.98
C CYS A 286 -5.55 -5.89 -8.72
N LEU A 287 -4.47 -6.52 -9.17
CA LEU A 287 -4.26 -7.95 -9.00
C LEU A 287 -3.48 -8.24 -7.71
N ASP A 288 -3.91 -9.27 -6.97
CA ASP A 288 -3.15 -9.84 -5.86
C ASP A 288 -2.86 -11.33 -6.15
N PRO A 289 -1.60 -11.74 -6.25
CA PRO A 289 -1.23 -13.14 -6.46
C PRO A 289 -1.61 -14.06 -5.30
N GLY A 290 -2.09 -13.51 -4.18
CA GLY A 290 -2.54 -14.26 -3.00
C GLY A 290 -1.44 -15.08 -2.36
N VAL A 291 -0.25 -14.51 -2.23
CA VAL A 291 0.89 -15.14 -1.54
C VAL A 291 0.48 -15.55 -0.13
N GLY A 292 0.73 -16.82 0.25
CA GLY A 292 0.33 -17.38 1.55
C GLY A 292 -1.09 -17.92 1.64
N PHE A 293 -1.91 -17.80 0.59
CA PHE A 293 -3.25 -18.38 0.52
C PHE A 293 -3.24 -19.69 -0.26
N GLY A 294 -3.21 -20.84 0.46
CA GLY A 294 -3.24 -22.17 -0.12
C GLY A 294 -1.99 -22.58 -0.92
N LYS A 295 -0.92 -21.81 -0.85
CA LYS A 295 0.34 -22.01 -1.59
C LYS A 295 1.43 -22.55 -0.69
N SER A 296 2.30 -23.41 -1.22
CA SER A 296 3.49 -23.87 -0.50
C SER A 296 4.49 -22.72 -0.28
N PRO A 297 5.44 -22.84 0.65
CA PRO A 297 6.52 -21.87 0.79
C PRO A 297 7.31 -21.65 -0.51
N GLU A 298 7.55 -22.73 -1.25
CA GLU A 298 8.27 -22.73 -2.54
C GLU A 298 7.48 -21.95 -3.60
N ASP A 299 6.16 -22.22 -3.74
CA ASP A 299 5.28 -21.50 -4.66
C ASP A 299 5.28 -20.00 -4.36
N ASN A 300 5.22 -19.62 -3.07
CA ASN A 300 5.27 -18.23 -2.66
C ASN A 300 6.58 -17.56 -3.10
N ILE A 301 7.72 -18.24 -2.98
CA ILE A 301 9.02 -17.70 -3.43
C ILE A 301 9.09 -17.60 -4.96
N VAL A 302 8.57 -18.60 -5.68
CA VAL A 302 8.48 -18.55 -7.16
C VAL A 302 7.69 -17.33 -7.60
N ILE A 303 6.50 -17.10 -7.01
CA ILE A 303 5.63 -15.97 -7.32
C ILE A 303 6.34 -14.64 -7.05
N LEU A 304 6.97 -14.49 -5.89
CA LEU A 304 7.68 -13.27 -5.53
C LEU A 304 8.88 -12.98 -6.42
N ARG A 305 9.64 -13.99 -6.83
CA ARG A 305 10.74 -13.84 -7.79
C ARG A 305 10.26 -13.48 -9.19
N ALA A 306 9.03 -13.86 -9.52
CA ALA A 306 8.41 -13.60 -10.81
C ALA A 306 7.45 -12.39 -10.78
N THR A 307 7.52 -11.53 -9.77
CA THR A 307 6.64 -10.35 -9.61
C THR A 307 6.59 -9.49 -10.87
N LYS A 308 7.72 -9.35 -11.59
CA LYS A 308 7.75 -8.59 -12.84
C LYS A 308 6.79 -9.16 -13.91
N ARG A 309 6.68 -10.49 -14.03
CA ARG A 309 5.73 -11.11 -14.97
C ARG A 309 4.29 -10.72 -14.66
N LEU A 310 3.94 -10.68 -13.36
CA LEU A 310 2.60 -10.26 -12.93
C LEU A 310 2.36 -8.77 -13.16
N ALA A 311 3.37 -7.94 -12.91
CA ALA A 311 3.29 -6.50 -13.21
C ALA A 311 3.15 -6.22 -14.72
N ASP A 312 3.73 -7.07 -15.57
CA ASP A 312 3.64 -6.95 -17.04
C ASP A 312 2.25 -7.38 -17.59
N LEU A 313 1.33 -7.89 -16.77
CA LEU A 313 -0.05 -8.20 -17.16
C LEU A 313 -0.89 -6.95 -17.47
N GLY A 314 -0.43 -5.76 -17.11
CA GLY A 314 -1.06 -4.49 -17.45
C GLY A 314 -2.02 -3.93 -16.40
N TYR A 315 -2.13 -4.58 -15.25
CA TYR A 315 -2.90 -4.11 -14.09
C TYR A 315 -1.98 -3.70 -12.95
N PRO A 316 -2.39 -2.77 -12.07
CA PRO A 316 -1.77 -2.57 -10.77
C PRO A 316 -1.59 -3.90 -10.02
N LEU A 317 -0.47 -4.05 -9.31
CA LEU A 317 -0.14 -5.27 -8.59
C LEU A 317 0.03 -4.99 -7.10
N MET A 318 -0.70 -5.75 -6.28
CA MET A 318 -0.58 -5.75 -4.82
C MET A 318 0.45 -6.78 -4.35
N CYS A 319 1.20 -6.42 -3.32
CA CYS A 319 2.03 -7.33 -2.53
C CYS A 319 1.51 -7.36 -1.09
N ALA A 320 0.93 -8.48 -0.69
CA ALA A 320 0.35 -8.70 0.64
C ALA A 320 1.07 -9.84 1.36
N VAL A 321 2.31 -9.62 1.79
CA VAL A 321 3.18 -10.64 2.42
C VAL A 321 3.30 -10.47 3.94
N SER A 322 2.75 -9.39 4.48
CA SER A 322 3.01 -8.95 5.85
C SER A 322 2.69 -10.03 6.89
N ARG A 323 3.71 -10.36 7.69
CA ARG A 323 3.67 -11.30 8.82
C ARG A 323 3.25 -12.72 8.45
N LYS A 324 3.19 -13.09 7.15
CA LYS A 324 2.75 -14.40 6.69
C LYS A 324 3.72 -15.50 7.10
N ARG A 325 3.22 -16.75 7.19
CA ARG A 325 3.99 -17.91 7.69
C ARG A 325 5.27 -18.14 6.89
N PHE A 326 5.20 -18.07 5.55
CA PHE A 326 6.36 -18.31 4.71
C PHE A 326 7.47 -17.26 4.94
N VAL A 327 7.12 -16.01 5.31
CA VAL A 327 8.11 -15.00 5.71
C VAL A 327 8.84 -15.45 6.96
N GLY A 328 8.10 -16.02 7.92
CA GLY A 328 8.70 -16.64 9.11
C GLY A 328 9.60 -17.83 8.78
N THR A 329 9.20 -18.67 7.82
CA THR A 329 10.04 -19.80 7.34
C THR A 329 11.35 -19.30 6.75
N VAL A 330 11.29 -18.26 5.90
CA VAL A 330 12.49 -17.70 5.24
C VAL A 330 13.42 -16.98 6.22
N SER A 331 12.86 -16.28 7.20
CA SER A 331 13.63 -15.49 8.17
C SER A 331 14.04 -16.26 9.42
N GLY A 332 13.47 -17.45 9.66
CA GLY A 332 13.63 -18.19 10.91
C GLY A 332 12.86 -17.60 12.09
N VAL A 333 11.89 -16.69 11.85
CA VAL A 333 11.15 -15.98 12.89
C VAL A 333 9.75 -16.59 13.09
N ALA A 334 9.50 -17.15 14.27
CA ALA A 334 8.24 -17.85 14.57
C ALA A 334 7.07 -16.88 14.81
N GLU A 335 7.31 -15.82 15.58
CA GLU A 335 6.29 -14.88 16.02
C GLU A 335 5.92 -13.88 14.90
N ALA A 336 4.61 -13.75 14.63
CA ALA A 336 4.13 -12.94 13.51
C ALA A 336 4.53 -11.45 13.60
N PRO A 337 4.41 -10.75 14.75
CA PRO A 337 4.84 -9.37 14.88
C PRO A 337 6.35 -9.19 14.68
N ALA A 338 7.16 -10.16 15.06
CA ALA A 338 8.62 -10.09 14.90
C ALA A 338 9.11 -10.30 13.44
N ARG A 339 8.19 -10.57 12.48
CA ARG A 339 8.52 -10.75 11.06
C ARG A 339 8.53 -9.44 10.26
N ASP A 340 8.37 -8.29 10.90
CA ASP A 340 8.20 -7.02 10.16
C ASP A 340 9.44 -6.66 9.36
N ASP A 341 10.65 -6.82 9.87
CA ASP A 341 11.90 -6.59 9.11
C ASP A 341 11.99 -7.46 7.85
N ALA A 342 11.65 -8.76 7.99
CA ALA A 342 11.64 -9.68 6.85
C ALA A 342 10.49 -9.37 5.87
N THR A 343 9.34 -8.93 6.37
CA THR A 343 8.23 -8.42 5.56
C THR A 343 8.67 -7.24 4.70
N ILE A 344 9.37 -6.28 5.29
CA ILE A 344 9.91 -5.11 4.59
C ILE A 344 10.84 -5.58 3.47
N GLY A 345 11.82 -6.44 3.77
CA GLY A 345 12.76 -6.93 2.77
C GLY A 345 12.07 -7.60 1.57
N VAL A 346 11.09 -8.47 1.83
CA VAL A 346 10.31 -9.16 0.77
C VAL A 346 9.45 -8.17 -0.01
N SER A 347 8.84 -7.20 0.65
CA SER A 347 8.00 -6.18 0.01
C SER A 347 8.82 -5.28 -0.92
N LEU A 348 10.01 -4.84 -0.50
CA LEU A 348 10.90 -4.04 -1.35
C LEU A 348 11.39 -4.81 -2.58
N ALA A 349 11.66 -6.12 -2.44
CA ALA A 349 11.96 -6.97 -3.59
C ALA A 349 10.78 -7.05 -4.57
N ALA A 350 9.54 -7.13 -4.07
CA ALA A 350 8.35 -7.07 -4.91
C ALA A 350 8.18 -5.70 -5.58
N VAL A 351 8.47 -4.60 -4.88
CA VAL A 351 8.49 -3.24 -5.47
C VAL A 351 9.48 -3.16 -6.64
N ALA A 352 10.69 -3.69 -6.47
CA ALA A 352 11.68 -3.77 -7.55
C ALA A 352 11.17 -4.59 -8.74
N GLY A 353 10.29 -5.59 -8.50
CA GLY A 353 9.61 -6.37 -9.52
C GLY A 353 8.38 -5.68 -10.14
N GLY A 354 7.93 -4.54 -9.63
CA GLY A 354 6.81 -3.78 -10.18
C GLY A 354 5.53 -3.77 -9.34
N ALA A 355 5.52 -4.34 -8.13
CA ALA A 355 4.40 -4.16 -7.20
C ALA A 355 4.24 -2.68 -6.83
N ARG A 356 2.99 -2.22 -6.75
CA ARG A 356 2.66 -0.81 -6.51
C ARG A 356 1.73 -0.56 -5.32
N VAL A 357 1.14 -1.62 -4.74
CA VAL A 357 0.35 -1.53 -3.50
C VAL A 357 0.94 -2.51 -2.50
N LEU A 358 1.33 -2.03 -1.32
CA LEU A 358 1.93 -2.81 -0.25
C LEU A 358 0.97 -2.90 0.92
N ARG A 359 0.40 -4.08 1.15
CA ARG A 359 -0.55 -4.32 2.24
C ARG A 359 0.20 -4.82 3.47
N VAL A 360 0.26 -4.00 4.53
CA VAL A 360 1.14 -4.21 5.69
C VAL A 360 0.47 -3.92 7.03
N HIS A 361 0.99 -4.56 8.10
CA HIS A 361 0.60 -4.27 9.49
C HIS A 361 1.48 -3.17 10.10
N ASP A 362 2.79 -3.19 9.81
CA ASP A 362 3.73 -2.17 10.26
C ASP A 362 3.83 -1.05 9.20
N VAL A 363 2.97 -0.06 9.35
CA VAL A 363 2.94 1.10 8.44
C VAL A 363 4.19 1.95 8.57
N PRO A 364 4.60 2.41 9.78
CA PRO A 364 5.73 3.33 9.90
C PRO A 364 7.05 2.72 9.41
N GLY A 365 7.32 1.45 9.73
CA GLY A 365 8.52 0.76 9.25
C GLY A 365 8.53 0.61 7.73
N MET A 366 7.38 0.27 7.12
CA MET A 366 7.28 0.13 5.67
C MET A 366 7.43 1.48 4.96
N VAL A 367 6.79 2.54 5.44
CA VAL A 367 6.90 3.89 4.86
C VAL A 367 8.36 4.35 4.89
N GLN A 368 9.03 4.26 6.05
CA GLN A 368 10.42 4.65 6.17
C GLN A 368 11.35 3.86 5.24
N ALA A 369 11.16 2.55 5.16
CA ALA A 369 11.98 1.68 4.31
C ALA A 369 11.72 1.94 2.83
N LEU A 370 10.47 2.16 2.45
CA LEU A 370 10.06 2.47 1.07
C LEU A 370 10.62 3.81 0.61
N ASP A 371 10.59 4.84 1.45
CA ASP A 371 11.16 6.16 1.16
C ASP A 371 12.67 6.05 0.86
N GLY A 372 13.41 5.34 1.75
CA GLY A 372 14.83 5.12 1.54
C GLY A 372 15.15 4.31 0.28
N PHE A 373 14.39 3.22 0.06
CA PHE A 373 14.54 2.38 -1.13
C PHE A 373 14.25 3.16 -2.41
N TRP A 374 13.16 3.92 -2.45
CA TRP A 374 12.75 4.69 -3.61
C TRP A 374 13.78 5.77 -3.97
N ALA A 375 14.20 6.54 -2.98
CA ALA A 375 15.22 7.57 -3.17
C ALA A 375 16.55 7.04 -3.70
N ALA A 376 16.90 5.78 -3.33
CA ALA A 376 18.14 5.15 -3.77
C ALA A 376 18.04 4.44 -5.14
N SER A 377 16.84 3.97 -5.52
CA SER A 377 16.62 3.08 -6.67
C SER A 377 16.11 3.80 -7.91
N GLU A 378 15.36 4.88 -7.73
CA GLU A 378 14.72 5.59 -8.83
C GLU A 378 15.39 6.93 -9.09
N PRO A 379 15.53 7.36 -10.34
CA PRO A 379 15.93 8.72 -10.65
C PRO A 379 14.86 9.70 -10.14
N TRP A 380 15.22 10.94 -9.94
CA TRP A 380 14.36 12.03 -9.46
C TRP A 380 13.14 12.21 -10.36
N THR A 381 12.08 11.46 -10.12
CA THR A 381 10.94 11.31 -11.03
C THR A 381 9.64 11.90 -10.49
N SER A 382 9.55 12.14 -9.18
CA SER A 382 8.36 12.73 -8.61
C SER A 382 8.32 14.22 -8.94
N ARG A 383 7.30 14.62 -9.69
CA ARG A 383 6.99 16.02 -9.96
C ARG A 383 5.81 16.45 -9.10
N VAL A 384 6.05 17.44 -8.25
CA VAL A 384 5.06 17.96 -7.30
C VAL A 384 4.89 19.45 -7.60
N THR A 385 3.64 19.91 -7.61
CA THR A 385 3.33 21.34 -7.72
C THR A 385 2.75 21.81 -6.40
N LEU A 386 3.37 22.82 -5.81
CA LEU A 386 2.95 23.44 -4.57
C LEU A 386 2.27 24.76 -4.86
N LEU A 387 1.24 25.08 -4.09
CA LEU A 387 0.65 26.40 -4.01
C LEU A 387 1.00 27.03 -2.67
N LEU A 388 1.67 28.16 -2.70
CA LEU A 388 2.17 28.86 -1.52
C LEU A 388 1.51 30.23 -1.37
N SER A 389 1.24 30.61 -0.14
CA SER A 389 0.91 31.98 0.23
C SER A 389 2.10 32.60 0.97
N PRO A 390 2.85 33.54 0.35
CA PRO A 390 3.93 34.25 1.04
C PRO A 390 3.37 35.16 2.12
N ALA A 391 4.13 35.31 3.22
CA ALA A 391 3.75 36.21 4.31
C ALA A 391 3.72 37.68 3.87
N ALA A 392 4.58 38.04 2.91
CA ALA A 392 4.57 39.34 2.24
C ALA A 392 5.05 39.15 0.76
N GLU A 393 4.67 40.07 -0.12
CA GLU A 393 5.04 40.00 -1.54
C GLU A 393 6.56 39.92 -1.76
N LYS A 394 7.36 40.57 -0.92
CA LYS A 394 8.84 40.52 -0.97
C LYS A 394 9.40 39.13 -0.59
N ASP A 395 8.62 38.28 0.08
CA ASP A 395 9.06 36.97 0.58
C ASP A 395 8.95 35.88 -0.49
N ALA A 396 8.35 36.18 -1.65
CA ALA A 396 8.15 35.23 -2.72
C ALA A 396 9.48 34.60 -3.24
N GLN A 397 10.49 35.44 -3.49
CA GLN A 397 11.79 34.94 -3.95
C GLN A 397 12.52 34.18 -2.84
N GLN A 398 12.36 34.61 -1.59
CA GLN A 398 12.96 33.92 -0.44
C GLN A 398 12.30 32.54 -0.24
N ALA A 399 11.00 32.42 -0.40
CA ALA A 399 10.28 31.13 -0.34
C ALA A 399 10.76 30.16 -1.44
N ILE A 400 10.93 30.64 -2.67
CA ILE A 400 11.45 29.81 -3.77
C ILE A 400 12.87 29.34 -3.46
N ALA A 401 13.75 30.23 -2.98
CA ALA A 401 15.13 29.89 -2.62
C ALA A 401 15.17 28.91 -1.43
N ALA A 402 14.29 29.07 -0.44
CA ALA A 402 14.18 28.17 0.68
C ALA A 402 13.79 26.76 0.24
N ILE A 403 12.83 26.62 -0.66
CA ILE A 403 12.42 25.32 -1.23
C ILE A 403 13.56 24.70 -2.05
N ASP A 404 14.27 25.48 -2.88
CA ASP A 404 15.38 24.97 -3.69
C ASP A 404 16.58 24.55 -2.84
N SER A 405 16.64 24.97 -1.58
CA SER A 405 17.63 24.52 -0.59
C SER A 405 17.28 23.19 0.08
N VAL A 406 16.03 22.69 -0.06
CA VAL A 406 15.61 21.40 0.50
C VAL A 406 16.41 20.28 -0.16
N PRO A 407 17.09 19.40 0.62
CA PRO A 407 17.85 18.29 0.07
C PRO A 407 16.99 17.39 -0.83
N LEU A 408 17.59 16.82 -1.86
CA LEU A 408 16.94 15.92 -2.81
C LEU A 408 15.72 16.54 -3.52
N THR A 409 15.68 17.87 -3.63
CA THR A 409 14.60 18.62 -4.27
C THR A 409 15.19 19.67 -5.22
N ARG A 410 14.52 19.91 -6.36
CA ARG A 410 14.89 20.94 -7.34
C ARG A 410 13.67 21.68 -7.80
N VAL A 411 13.71 23.00 -7.76
CA VAL A 411 12.69 23.85 -8.40
C VAL A 411 12.87 23.78 -9.92
N ARG A 412 11.78 23.48 -10.64
CA ARG A 412 11.76 23.38 -12.11
C ARG A 412 11.01 24.51 -12.78
N ALA A 413 9.94 24.97 -12.15
CA ALA A 413 9.16 26.09 -12.67
C ALA A 413 8.52 26.85 -11.52
N THR A 414 8.38 28.13 -11.70
CA THR A 414 7.66 29.00 -10.77
C THR A 414 6.72 29.91 -11.56
N SER A 415 5.54 30.16 -10.99
CA SER A 415 4.60 31.17 -11.47
C SER A 415 4.10 31.96 -10.26
N THR A 416 4.19 33.26 -10.33
CA THR A 416 3.79 34.15 -9.22
C THR A 416 2.68 35.07 -9.66
N ASN A 417 1.70 35.26 -8.78
CA ASN A 417 0.74 36.38 -8.88
C ASN A 417 0.81 37.22 -7.59
N ALA A 418 -0.02 38.23 -7.45
CA ALA A 418 0.06 39.18 -6.33
C ALA A 418 -0.07 38.51 -4.92
N THR A 419 -0.67 37.35 -4.81
CA THR A 419 -0.99 36.71 -3.53
C THR A 419 -0.52 35.28 -3.40
N ARG A 420 -0.11 34.62 -4.52
CA ARG A 420 0.21 33.19 -4.53
C ARG A 420 1.41 32.88 -5.41
N ILE A 421 2.14 31.87 -5.01
CA ILE A 421 3.26 31.31 -5.75
C ILE A 421 2.93 29.85 -6.06
N GLN A 422 2.99 29.49 -7.33
CA GLN A 422 2.97 28.10 -7.76
C GLN A 422 4.40 27.66 -8.04
N VAL A 423 4.86 26.60 -7.37
CA VAL A 423 6.20 26.05 -7.51
C VAL A 423 6.09 24.61 -7.96
N THR A 424 6.69 24.28 -9.11
CA THR A 424 6.81 22.90 -9.56
C THR A 424 8.20 22.38 -9.21
N LEU A 425 8.22 21.26 -8.51
CA LEU A 425 9.42 20.60 -8.00
C LEU A 425 9.64 19.26 -8.72
N GLU A 426 10.90 18.88 -8.84
CA GLU A 426 11.32 17.46 -8.95
C GLU A 426 12.01 17.06 -7.66
N THR A 427 11.63 15.90 -7.10
CA THR A 427 12.15 15.45 -5.82
C THR A 427 12.28 13.94 -5.75
N ALA A 428 13.25 13.45 -4.99
CA ALA A 428 13.34 12.04 -4.59
C ALA A 428 12.61 11.77 -3.26
N LEU A 429 12.16 12.81 -2.55
CA LEU A 429 11.40 12.66 -1.30
C LEU A 429 9.95 12.27 -1.58
N ASP A 430 9.37 11.42 -0.75
CA ASP A 430 7.93 11.18 -0.77
C ASP A 430 7.15 12.27 -0.03
N ARG A 431 5.82 12.22 -0.10
CA ARG A 431 4.91 13.28 0.36
C ARG A 431 5.18 13.76 1.79
N ILE A 432 5.35 12.83 2.74
CA ILE A 432 5.52 13.18 4.15
C ILE A 432 6.90 13.78 4.42
N PRO A 433 8.03 13.14 4.07
CA PRO A 433 9.34 13.77 4.21
C PRO A 433 9.45 15.09 3.44
N LEU A 434 8.91 15.16 2.22
CA LEU A 434 8.89 16.39 1.43
C LEU A 434 8.11 17.50 2.12
N ARG A 435 6.92 17.20 2.60
CA ARG A 435 6.07 18.17 3.31
C ARG A 435 6.76 18.72 4.54
N HIS A 436 7.31 17.86 5.40
CA HIS A 436 8.01 18.30 6.61
C HIS A 436 9.23 19.16 6.28
N ALA A 437 10.02 18.76 5.27
CA ALA A 437 11.20 19.53 4.85
C ALA A 437 10.82 20.91 4.28
N ILE A 438 9.74 21.00 3.50
CA ILE A 438 9.25 22.25 2.93
C ILE A 438 8.63 23.14 4.00
N GLU A 439 7.79 22.60 4.89
CA GLU A 439 7.19 23.36 6.01
C GLU A 439 8.29 23.95 6.92
N ALA A 440 9.33 23.17 7.22
CA ALA A 440 10.48 23.65 7.99
C ALA A 440 11.27 24.74 7.25
N ALA A 441 11.48 24.58 5.92
CA ALA A 441 12.20 25.56 5.13
C ALA A 441 11.43 26.88 4.96
N LEU A 442 10.10 26.83 5.01
CA LEU A 442 9.20 27.97 4.81
C LEU A 442 8.75 28.63 6.13
N GLU A 443 9.23 28.16 7.28
CA GLU A 443 8.82 28.69 8.57
C GLU A 443 9.03 30.22 8.65
N GLY A 444 7.93 30.96 8.88
CA GLY A 444 7.93 32.42 8.94
C GLY A 444 8.04 33.16 7.58
N ILE A 445 8.13 32.42 6.46
CA ILE A 445 8.28 32.99 5.11
C ILE A 445 6.98 32.85 4.30
N ALA A 446 6.43 31.63 4.27
CA ALA A 446 5.23 31.32 3.50
C ALA A 446 4.49 30.11 4.09
N THR A 447 3.22 29.93 3.72
CA THR A 447 2.44 28.74 4.05
C THR A 447 2.11 27.93 2.81
N VAL A 448 2.11 26.60 2.93
CA VAL A 448 1.67 25.70 1.87
C VAL A 448 0.15 25.60 1.93
N GLU A 449 -0.54 26.08 0.89
CA GLU A 449 -2.01 26.03 0.82
C GLU A 449 -2.50 24.67 0.33
N SER A 450 -1.84 24.11 -0.68
CA SER A 450 -2.17 22.79 -1.21
C SER A 450 -1.00 22.22 -2.01
N GLN A 451 -0.92 20.88 -2.07
CA GLN A 451 -0.20 20.16 -3.11
C GLN A 451 -1.14 19.97 -4.29
N LEU A 452 -0.72 20.37 -5.47
CA LEU A 452 -1.45 20.15 -6.72
C LEU A 452 -0.95 18.90 -7.44
#